data_193854ad82b0b42036c9dc1967f814d7
#
_entry.id   193854ad82b0b42036c9dc1967f814d7
#
_cell.length_a   1.000
_cell.length_b   1.000
_cell.length_c   1.000
_cell.angle_alpha   90.00
_cell.angle_beta   90.00
_cell.angle_gamma   90.00
#
_symmetry.space_group_name_H-M   'P 1'
#
loop_
_entity.id
_entity.type
_entity.pdbx_description
1 polymer ?
#
loop_
_entity_poly.entity_id
_entity_poly.type
_entity_poly.pdbx_seq_one_letter_code
_entity_poly.pdbx_strand_id
1 'polypeptide(L)'
;MTLETIDLAQTAPAVSAEAVALGAHARRSFQPLPRPDLSWTPAVEAATAHLYARVSKVIPPVEWPFHAPYVKAINDLKKVRNAVILAHNYQTPEIYNCVADYVGDSLQLAKMAAASEADVIVQGGVHFMAETSKLLNPNKTVLIPDLKAGCSLASSITGEDVRLLRQRFPGVPIVTYVNTSADVKAESDIC
;
A
#
# COMPACT_ATOMS: atom_id res chain seq x y z
N MET A 1 -43.37 14.84 11.07
CA MET A 1 -41.96 14.69 11.50
C MET A 1 -41.13 15.04 10.27
N THR A 2 -40.68 16.26 10.18
CA THR A 2 -39.84 16.78 9.07
C THR A 2 -38.41 16.31 9.33
N LEU A 3 -37.83 15.55 8.38
CA LEU A 3 -36.43 15.21 8.39
C LEU A 3 -35.63 16.48 8.10
N GLU A 4 -34.92 17.02 9.09
CA GLU A 4 -33.93 18.06 8.85
C GLU A 4 -32.74 17.42 8.12
N THR A 5 -32.45 17.97 6.96
CA THR A 5 -31.25 17.64 6.18
C THR A 5 -30.03 18.18 6.92
N ILE A 6 -29.19 17.30 7.43
CA ILE A 6 -27.90 17.67 8.02
C ILE A 6 -26.96 18.01 6.86
N ASP A 7 -26.50 19.26 6.82
CA ASP A 7 -25.51 19.73 5.85
C ASP A 7 -24.12 19.15 6.20
N LEU A 8 -23.73 18.08 5.52
CA LEU A 8 -22.48 17.34 5.70
C LEU A 8 -21.24 18.13 5.25
N ALA A 9 -21.39 19.26 4.58
CA ALA A 9 -20.26 20.07 4.10
C ALA A 9 -19.51 20.81 5.24
N GLN A 10 -20.09 20.87 6.45
CA GLN A 10 -19.52 21.63 7.57
C GLN A 10 -18.73 20.78 8.59
N THR A 11 -18.67 19.46 8.44
CA THR A 11 -18.09 18.56 9.45
C THR A 11 -16.82 17.81 9.03
N ALA A 12 -16.34 17.97 7.80
CA ALA A 12 -15.05 17.42 7.44
C ALA A 12 -13.93 18.22 8.14
N PRO A 13 -13.07 17.59 8.97
CA PRO A 13 -11.94 18.31 9.56
C PRO A 13 -11.07 18.86 8.44
N ALA A 14 -10.83 20.18 8.46
CA ALA A 14 -9.93 20.80 7.51
C ALA A 14 -8.58 20.10 7.57
N VAL A 15 -8.11 19.59 6.43
CA VAL A 15 -6.76 19.02 6.32
C VAL A 15 -5.78 20.07 6.80
N SER A 16 -4.99 19.78 7.83
CA SER A 16 -4.09 20.75 8.44
C SER A 16 -3.10 21.29 7.39
N ALA A 17 -2.73 22.57 7.52
CA ALA A 17 -1.73 23.18 6.64
C ALA A 17 -0.40 22.38 6.64
N GLU A 18 -0.05 21.72 7.76
CA GLU A 18 1.09 20.81 7.86
C GLU A 18 0.92 19.54 6.99
N ALA A 19 -0.27 18.92 6.99
CA ALA A 19 -0.52 17.75 6.15
C ALA A 19 -0.47 18.10 4.65
N VAL A 20 -0.97 19.29 4.28
CA VAL A 20 -0.85 19.82 2.91
C VAL A 20 0.61 20.12 2.56
N ALA A 21 1.39 20.72 3.48
CA ALA A 21 2.79 21.01 3.29
C ALA A 21 3.64 19.74 3.19
N LEU A 22 3.34 18.72 4.01
CA LEU A 22 4.01 17.40 3.96
C LEU A 22 3.76 16.71 2.61
N GLY A 23 2.52 16.73 2.12
CA GLY A 23 2.16 16.20 0.80
C GLY A 23 2.80 16.98 -0.35
N ALA A 24 2.97 18.30 -0.21
CA ALA A 24 3.65 19.14 -1.20
C ALA A 24 5.18 18.92 -1.17
N HIS A 25 5.76 18.69 0.01
CA HIS A 25 7.19 18.39 0.16
C HIS A 25 7.52 17.01 -0.45
N ALA A 26 6.73 16.00 -0.16
CA ALA A 26 6.87 14.68 -0.77
C ALA A 26 6.81 14.74 -2.31
N ARG A 27 5.90 15.54 -2.89
CA ARG A 27 5.82 15.71 -4.35
C ARG A 27 7.02 16.43 -4.96
N ARG A 28 7.66 17.36 -4.24
CA ARG A 28 8.83 18.10 -4.72
C ARG A 28 10.14 17.29 -4.66
N SER A 29 10.22 16.30 -3.79
CA SER A 29 11.42 15.47 -3.64
C SER A 29 11.53 14.35 -4.68
N PHE A 30 10.45 14.03 -5.40
CA PHE A 30 10.46 13.02 -6.45
C PHE A 30 10.81 13.64 -7.81
N GLN A 31 12.10 13.70 -8.12
CA GLN A 31 12.51 13.95 -9.50
C GLN A 31 12.16 12.75 -10.38
N PRO A 32 11.50 12.94 -11.54
CA PRO A 32 11.23 11.86 -12.46
C PRO A 32 12.55 11.26 -12.93
N LEU A 33 12.69 9.95 -12.74
CA LEU A 33 13.79 9.20 -13.32
C LEU A 33 13.48 8.87 -14.78
N PRO A 34 14.51 8.75 -15.65
CA PRO A 34 14.30 8.24 -16.99
C PRO A 34 13.65 6.86 -16.92
N ARG A 35 12.74 6.58 -17.86
CA ARG A 35 12.12 5.26 -17.95
C ARG A 35 13.20 4.22 -18.20
N PRO A 36 13.22 3.10 -17.45
CA PRO A 36 14.18 2.04 -17.67
C PRO A 36 13.96 1.39 -19.04
N ASP A 37 15.03 0.91 -19.65
CA ASP A 37 14.93 0.00 -20.78
C ASP A 37 14.42 -1.36 -20.27
N LEU A 38 13.29 -1.80 -20.79
CA LEU A 38 12.65 -3.06 -20.45
C LEU A 38 12.88 -4.15 -21.51
N SER A 39 13.90 -3.98 -22.33
CA SER A 39 14.29 -4.98 -23.32
C SER A 39 14.90 -6.22 -22.65
N TRP A 40 14.54 -7.40 -23.13
CA TRP A 40 15.22 -8.64 -22.77
C TRP A 40 16.59 -8.69 -23.43
N THR A 41 17.64 -8.79 -22.64
CA THR A 41 19.03 -8.84 -23.09
C THR A 41 19.81 -9.91 -22.31
N PRO A 42 20.96 -10.39 -22.83
CA PRO A 42 21.83 -11.32 -22.08
C PRO A 42 22.26 -10.75 -20.71
N ALA A 43 22.41 -9.43 -20.59
CA ALA A 43 22.74 -8.79 -19.33
C ALA A 43 21.58 -8.86 -18.32
N VAL A 44 20.34 -8.70 -18.77
CA VAL A 44 19.13 -8.86 -17.94
C VAL A 44 18.97 -10.32 -17.52
N GLU A 45 19.17 -11.25 -18.44
CA GLU A 45 19.15 -12.69 -18.15
C GLU A 45 20.14 -13.05 -17.07
N ALA A 46 21.40 -12.71 -17.22
CA ALA A 46 22.45 -12.97 -16.24
C ALA A 46 22.14 -12.34 -14.86
N ALA A 47 21.66 -11.09 -14.86
CA ALA A 47 21.34 -10.37 -13.63
C ALA A 47 20.15 -10.97 -12.86
N THR A 48 19.22 -11.64 -13.56
CA THR A 48 17.97 -12.16 -12.98
C THR A 48 17.93 -13.69 -12.86
N ALA A 49 18.95 -14.42 -13.33
CA ALA A 49 19.00 -15.88 -13.31
C ALA A 49 18.77 -16.49 -11.91
N HIS A 50 19.39 -15.90 -10.88
CA HIS A 50 19.22 -16.35 -9.49
C HIS A 50 17.80 -16.10 -8.95
N LEU A 51 17.08 -15.11 -9.47
CA LEU A 51 15.70 -14.84 -9.13
C LEU A 51 14.77 -15.80 -9.87
N TYR A 52 15.05 -16.07 -11.15
CA TYR A 52 14.32 -17.07 -11.91
C TYR A 52 14.33 -18.44 -11.25
N ALA A 53 15.46 -18.84 -10.67
CA ALA A 53 15.54 -20.12 -9.96
C ALA A 53 14.49 -20.27 -8.84
N ARG A 54 14.02 -19.17 -8.25
CA ARG A 54 12.99 -19.17 -7.19
C ARG A 54 11.59 -19.45 -7.72
N VAL A 55 11.33 -19.12 -8.99
CA VAL A 55 9.99 -19.19 -9.61
C VAL A 55 9.91 -20.14 -10.79
N SER A 56 11.00 -20.81 -11.16
CA SER A 56 11.12 -21.69 -12.33
C SER A 56 10.13 -22.87 -12.34
N LYS A 57 9.59 -23.24 -11.16
CA LYS A 57 8.56 -24.30 -11.05
C LYS A 57 7.16 -23.83 -11.41
N VAL A 58 6.92 -22.50 -11.43
CA VAL A 58 5.59 -21.89 -11.64
C VAL A 58 5.57 -20.94 -12.83
N ILE A 59 6.71 -20.39 -13.23
CA ILE A 59 6.86 -19.52 -14.41
C ILE A 59 7.68 -20.28 -15.45
N PRO A 60 7.08 -20.64 -16.61
CA PRO A 60 7.79 -21.31 -17.69
C PRO A 60 8.96 -20.46 -18.24
N PRO A 61 10.03 -21.08 -18.76
CA PRO A 61 11.18 -20.35 -19.29
C PRO A 61 10.81 -19.35 -20.40
N VAL A 62 9.79 -19.66 -21.20
CA VAL A 62 9.32 -18.79 -22.29
C VAL A 62 8.64 -17.51 -21.78
N GLU A 63 8.13 -17.49 -20.57
CA GLU A 63 7.47 -16.32 -19.96
C GLU A 63 8.46 -15.42 -19.21
N TRP A 64 9.58 -15.98 -18.72
CA TRP A 64 10.54 -15.21 -17.94
C TRP A 64 11.10 -13.95 -18.64
N PRO A 65 11.37 -13.95 -19.96
CA PRO A 65 11.77 -12.76 -20.69
C PRO A 65 10.80 -11.58 -20.59
N PHE A 66 9.52 -11.81 -20.31
CA PHE A 66 8.53 -10.74 -20.11
C PHE A 66 8.58 -10.17 -18.70
N HIS A 67 8.96 -10.95 -17.70
CA HIS A 67 9.04 -10.54 -16.28
C HIS A 67 10.40 -9.95 -15.92
N ALA A 68 11.48 -10.56 -16.38
CA ALA A 68 12.84 -10.28 -15.93
C ALA A 68 13.28 -8.81 -16.08
N PRO A 69 12.99 -8.09 -17.19
CA PRO A 69 13.35 -6.69 -17.31
C PRO A 69 12.67 -5.82 -16.25
N TYR A 70 11.39 -6.08 -15.93
CA TYR A 70 10.67 -5.38 -14.86
C TYR A 70 11.24 -5.73 -13.50
N VAL A 71 11.47 -7.00 -13.21
CA VAL A 71 12.06 -7.47 -11.95
C VAL A 71 13.40 -6.79 -11.71
N LYS A 72 14.27 -6.74 -12.73
CA LYS A 72 15.56 -6.03 -12.65
C LYS A 72 15.37 -4.54 -12.38
N ALA A 73 14.56 -3.88 -13.20
CA ALA A 73 14.34 -2.44 -13.11
C ALA A 73 13.77 -2.02 -11.74
N ILE A 74 12.83 -2.77 -11.20
CA ILE A 74 12.25 -2.51 -9.87
C ILE A 74 13.30 -2.71 -8.78
N ASN A 75 14.07 -3.80 -8.82
CA ASN A 75 15.11 -4.05 -7.82
C ASN A 75 16.23 -3.01 -7.85
N ASP A 76 16.56 -2.47 -9.02
CA ASP A 76 17.52 -1.37 -9.15
C ASP A 76 16.92 -0.06 -8.61
N LEU A 77 15.67 0.24 -8.94
CA LEU A 77 14.98 1.44 -8.49
C LEU A 77 14.79 1.47 -6.96
N LYS A 78 14.50 0.35 -6.32
CA LYS A 78 14.43 0.23 -4.86
C LYS A 78 15.69 0.77 -4.19
N LYS A 79 16.86 0.38 -4.70
CA LYS A 79 18.16 0.83 -4.15
C LYS A 79 18.34 2.33 -4.29
N VAL A 80 18.02 2.87 -5.48
CA VAL A 80 18.17 4.31 -5.80
C VAL A 80 17.25 5.17 -4.93
N ARG A 81 16.07 4.64 -4.57
CA ARG A 81 15.03 5.39 -3.85
C ARG A 81 14.99 5.09 -2.34
N ASN A 82 15.92 4.30 -1.82
CA ASN A 82 15.84 3.77 -0.46
C ASN A 82 14.44 3.26 -0.14
N ALA A 83 13.94 2.35 -1.00
CA ALA A 83 12.58 1.86 -0.97
C ALA A 83 12.52 0.38 -0.61
N VAL A 84 11.47 -0.01 0.10
CA VAL A 84 11.10 -1.41 0.33
C VAL A 84 9.75 -1.72 -0.29
N ILE A 85 9.60 -2.95 -0.78
CA ILE A 85 8.35 -3.47 -1.30
C ILE A 85 7.80 -4.51 -0.33
N LEU A 86 6.59 -4.26 0.15
CA LEU A 86 5.81 -5.16 0.99
C LEU A 86 4.80 -5.87 0.09
N ALA A 87 4.84 -7.18 -0.02
CA ALA A 87 3.92 -7.95 -0.84
C ALA A 87 3.02 -8.84 0.01
N HIS A 88 1.71 -8.69 -0.16
CA HIS A 88 0.76 -9.57 0.48
C HIS A 88 0.81 -10.99 -0.10
N ASN A 89 0.44 -11.97 0.70
CA ASN A 89 0.51 -13.40 0.37
C ASN A 89 -0.22 -13.82 -0.93
N TYR A 90 -1.15 -13.00 -1.45
CA TYR A 90 -1.86 -13.27 -2.70
C TYR A 90 -1.18 -12.70 -3.94
N GLN A 91 -0.03 -12.05 -3.81
CA GLN A 91 0.69 -11.53 -4.97
C GLN A 91 1.21 -12.63 -5.88
N THR A 92 1.42 -12.30 -7.16
CA THR A 92 1.93 -13.23 -8.17
C THR A 92 3.35 -13.67 -7.84
N PRO A 93 3.78 -14.87 -8.31
CA PRO A 93 5.05 -15.45 -7.92
C PRO A 93 6.27 -14.56 -8.18
N GLU A 94 6.29 -13.82 -9.28
CA GLU A 94 7.39 -12.92 -9.63
C GLU A 94 7.47 -11.71 -8.70
N ILE A 95 6.33 -11.20 -8.23
CA ILE A 95 6.31 -10.10 -7.24
C ILE A 95 6.73 -10.64 -5.88
N TYR A 96 6.11 -11.73 -5.44
CA TYR A 96 6.32 -12.33 -4.14
C TYR A 96 7.77 -12.79 -3.93
N ASN A 97 8.35 -13.50 -4.92
CA ASN A 97 9.65 -14.14 -4.77
C ASN A 97 10.83 -13.33 -5.33
N CYS A 98 10.59 -12.40 -6.26
CA CYS A 98 11.67 -11.74 -7.00
C CYS A 98 11.77 -10.24 -6.77
N VAL A 99 10.70 -9.60 -6.27
CA VAL A 99 10.63 -8.13 -6.11
C VAL A 99 10.43 -7.73 -4.66
N ALA A 100 9.58 -8.44 -3.91
CA ALA A 100 9.27 -8.13 -2.52
C ALA A 100 10.50 -8.26 -1.59
N ASP A 101 10.60 -7.33 -0.64
CA ASP A 101 11.56 -7.40 0.46
C ASP A 101 10.95 -8.08 1.68
N TYR A 102 9.66 -7.86 1.89
CA TYR A 102 8.88 -8.50 2.94
C TYR A 102 7.59 -9.05 2.37
N VAL A 103 7.20 -10.23 2.85
CA VAL A 103 5.97 -10.92 2.46
C VAL A 103 5.21 -11.34 3.71
N GLY A 104 3.88 -11.34 3.64
CA GLY A 104 3.07 -11.70 4.78
C GLY A 104 1.61 -11.28 4.66
N ASP A 105 0.91 -11.35 5.79
CA ASP A 105 -0.44 -10.82 5.93
C ASP A 105 -0.45 -9.30 6.19
N SER A 106 -1.66 -8.72 6.22
CA SER A 106 -1.85 -7.28 6.35
C SER A 106 -1.20 -6.68 7.60
N LEU A 107 -1.36 -7.33 8.76
CA LEU A 107 -0.83 -6.82 10.03
C LEU A 107 0.69 -7.01 10.11
N GLN A 108 1.18 -8.15 9.67
CA GLN A 108 2.61 -8.45 9.63
C GLN A 108 3.34 -7.44 8.75
N LEU A 109 2.83 -7.16 7.55
CA LEU A 109 3.42 -6.18 6.64
C LEU A 109 3.42 -4.77 7.23
N ALA A 110 2.35 -4.36 7.91
CA ALA A 110 2.29 -3.06 8.57
C ALA A 110 3.35 -2.92 9.68
N LYS A 111 3.60 -3.97 10.47
CA LYS A 111 4.68 -4.02 11.47
C LYS A 111 6.06 -3.98 10.84
N MET A 112 6.27 -4.70 9.73
CA MET A 112 7.53 -4.68 8.99
C MET A 112 7.79 -3.31 8.37
N ALA A 113 6.75 -2.63 7.86
CA ALA A 113 6.83 -1.25 7.40
C ALA A 113 7.32 -0.31 8.50
N ALA A 114 6.79 -0.45 9.71
CA ALA A 114 7.18 0.36 10.87
C ALA A 114 8.63 0.12 11.29
N ALA A 115 9.11 -1.12 11.23
CA ALA A 115 10.47 -1.50 11.59
C ALA A 115 11.52 -1.19 10.50
N SER A 116 11.10 -0.91 9.26
CA SER A 116 12.00 -0.61 8.15
C SER A 116 12.62 0.78 8.28
N GLU A 117 13.90 0.91 7.93
CA GLU A 117 14.60 2.21 7.83
C GLU A 117 14.44 2.88 6.46
N ALA A 118 13.72 2.27 5.53
CA ALA A 118 13.49 2.83 4.21
C ALA A 118 12.63 4.11 4.26
N ASP A 119 12.93 5.06 3.37
CA ASP A 119 12.18 6.31 3.23
C ASP A 119 10.87 6.12 2.46
N VAL A 120 10.86 5.11 1.58
CA VAL A 120 9.73 4.80 0.70
C VAL A 120 9.27 3.37 0.93
N ILE A 121 7.97 3.21 1.15
CA ILE A 121 7.30 1.92 1.27
C ILE A 121 6.38 1.77 0.06
N VAL A 122 6.52 0.69 -0.69
CA VAL A 122 5.61 0.33 -1.78
C VAL A 122 4.76 -0.86 -1.32
N GLN A 123 3.46 -0.64 -1.18
CA GLN A 123 2.53 -1.66 -0.72
C GLN A 123 1.97 -2.46 -1.90
N GLY A 124 2.45 -3.68 -2.08
CA GLY A 124 1.87 -4.68 -2.99
C GLY A 124 0.69 -5.39 -2.33
N GLY A 125 -0.45 -4.73 -2.34
CA GLY A 125 -1.69 -5.20 -1.72
C GLY A 125 -2.85 -4.28 -2.06
N VAL A 126 -3.89 -4.28 -1.21
CA VAL A 126 -5.07 -3.44 -1.37
C VAL A 126 -4.96 -2.13 -0.60
N HIS A 127 -5.83 -1.18 -0.93
CA HIS A 127 -5.75 0.22 -0.50
C HIS A 127 -5.66 0.37 1.03
N PHE A 128 -6.53 -0.29 1.81
CA PHE A 128 -6.52 -0.18 3.28
C PHE A 128 -5.19 -0.64 3.92
N MET A 129 -4.43 -1.50 3.25
CA MET A 129 -3.10 -1.93 3.73
C MET A 129 -2.07 -0.81 3.57
N ALA A 130 -2.13 -0.07 2.45
CA ALA A 130 -1.30 1.12 2.25
C ALA A 130 -1.67 2.23 3.26
N GLU A 131 -2.96 2.42 3.54
CA GLU A 131 -3.43 3.33 4.58
C GLU A 131 -2.88 2.95 5.96
N THR A 132 -2.98 1.67 6.34
CA THR A 132 -2.44 1.17 7.62
C THR A 132 -0.93 1.38 7.70
N SER A 133 -0.20 1.07 6.61
CA SER A 133 1.24 1.35 6.53
C SER A 133 1.56 2.84 6.70
N LYS A 134 0.73 3.73 6.13
CA LYS A 134 0.89 5.18 6.25
C LYS A 134 0.58 5.69 7.66
N LEU A 135 -0.46 5.18 8.30
CA LEU A 135 -0.81 5.52 9.69
C LEU A 135 0.33 5.19 10.66
N LEU A 136 0.97 4.03 10.48
CA LEU A 136 2.10 3.62 11.32
C LEU A 136 3.43 4.32 10.94
N ASN A 137 3.51 4.93 9.76
CA ASN A 137 4.71 5.57 9.23
C ASN A 137 4.39 6.97 8.69
N PRO A 138 3.92 7.92 9.52
CA PRO A 138 3.44 9.22 9.05
C PRO A 138 4.51 10.04 8.31
N ASN A 139 5.78 9.84 8.63
CA ASN A 139 6.91 10.56 8.04
C ASN A 139 7.47 9.91 6.77
N LYS A 140 7.08 8.66 6.46
CA LYS A 140 7.55 7.95 5.26
C LYS A 140 6.61 8.17 4.08
N THR A 141 7.14 8.06 2.87
CA THR A 141 6.32 7.99 1.66
C THR A 141 5.78 6.57 1.50
N VAL A 142 4.46 6.41 1.48
CA VAL A 142 3.80 5.13 1.21
C VAL A 142 3.11 5.21 -0.14
N LEU A 143 3.43 4.28 -1.01
CA LEU A 143 2.92 4.17 -2.37
C LEU A 143 2.15 2.86 -2.53
N ILE A 144 1.14 2.89 -3.39
CA ILE A 144 0.42 1.71 -3.88
C ILE A 144 0.39 1.78 -5.41
N PRO A 145 0.63 0.68 -6.13
CA PRO A 145 0.67 0.68 -7.59
C PRO A 145 -0.65 1.09 -8.25
N ASP A 146 -1.78 0.74 -7.63
CA ASP A 146 -3.11 1.12 -8.09
C ASP A 146 -4.00 1.56 -6.92
N LEU A 147 -4.44 2.82 -6.93
CA LEU A 147 -5.35 3.36 -5.92
C LEU A 147 -6.73 2.70 -5.94
N LYS A 148 -7.09 2.01 -7.02
CA LYS A 148 -8.35 1.25 -7.15
C LYS A 148 -8.22 -0.19 -6.65
N ALA A 149 -7.04 -0.63 -6.22
CA ALA A 149 -6.86 -1.95 -5.63
C ALA A 149 -7.66 -2.04 -4.32
N GLY A 150 -8.92 -2.42 -4.43
CA GLY A 150 -9.90 -2.45 -3.33
C GLY A 150 -10.06 -3.85 -2.73
N CYS A 151 -10.84 -3.88 -1.65
CA CYS A 151 -11.29 -5.09 -1.00
C CYS A 151 -12.79 -4.96 -0.71
N SER A 152 -13.60 -5.87 -1.27
CA SER A 152 -15.06 -5.82 -1.10
C SER A 152 -15.50 -5.93 0.36
N LEU A 153 -14.77 -6.67 1.18
CA LEU A 153 -15.03 -6.76 2.63
C LEU A 153 -14.71 -5.45 3.34
N ALA A 154 -13.59 -4.82 3.03
CA ALA A 154 -13.24 -3.52 3.62
C ALA A 154 -14.20 -2.41 3.18
N SER A 155 -14.77 -2.51 1.97
CA SER A 155 -15.74 -1.56 1.43
C SER A 155 -17.19 -1.80 1.88
N SER A 156 -17.44 -2.81 2.73
CA SER A 156 -18.80 -3.13 3.21
C SER A 156 -19.32 -2.18 4.28
N ILE A 157 -18.45 -1.38 4.88
CA ILE A 157 -18.77 -0.37 5.89
C ILE A 157 -17.90 0.87 5.68
N THR A 158 -18.45 2.04 5.95
CA THR A 158 -17.78 3.33 5.89
C THR A 158 -17.67 3.96 7.27
N GLY A 159 -16.84 5.00 7.42
CA GLY A 159 -16.78 5.78 8.66
C GLY A 159 -18.13 6.45 8.98
N GLU A 160 -18.93 6.82 7.97
CA GLU A 160 -20.28 7.34 8.17
C GLU A 160 -21.21 6.30 8.79
N ASP A 161 -21.19 5.06 8.32
CA ASP A 161 -21.96 3.97 8.91
C ASP A 161 -21.58 3.76 10.38
N VAL A 162 -20.29 3.85 10.70
CA VAL A 162 -19.79 3.73 12.08
C VAL A 162 -20.33 4.88 12.96
N ARG A 163 -20.34 6.12 12.45
CA ARG A 163 -20.95 7.27 13.16
C ARG A 163 -22.44 7.06 13.43
N LEU A 164 -23.18 6.52 12.45
CA LEU A 164 -24.61 6.20 12.62
C LEU A 164 -24.81 5.10 13.69
N LEU A 165 -23.97 4.08 13.70
CA LEU A 165 -24.00 3.04 14.75
C LEU A 165 -23.73 3.64 16.15
N ARG A 166 -22.75 4.53 16.25
CA ARG A 166 -22.42 5.22 17.50
C ARG A 166 -23.59 6.06 18.04
N GLN A 167 -24.31 6.76 17.13
CA GLN A 167 -25.51 7.53 17.49
C GLN A 167 -26.64 6.61 17.96
N ARG A 168 -26.83 5.46 17.31
CA ARG A 168 -27.88 4.52 17.64
C ARG A 168 -27.63 3.76 18.94
N PHE A 169 -26.37 3.53 19.28
CA PHE A 169 -25.94 2.77 20.47
C PHE A 169 -24.94 3.57 21.31
N PRO A 170 -25.38 4.65 21.96
CA PRO A 170 -24.49 5.53 22.72
C PRO A 170 -23.82 4.78 23.88
N GLY A 171 -22.52 5.00 24.05
CA GLY A 171 -21.72 4.40 25.13
C GLY A 171 -21.27 2.95 24.86
N VAL A 172 -21.66 2.34 23.75
CA VAL A 172 -21.17 1.01 23.36
C VAL A 172 -19.84 1.18 22.62
N PRO A 173 -18.75 0.48 23.03
CA PRO A 173 -17.49 0.57 22.35
C PRO A 173 -17.56 -0.08 20.96
N ILE A 174 -16.91 0.56 19.98
CA ILE A 174 -16.82 0.08 18.60
C ILE A 174 -15.44 -0.55 18.39
N VAL A 175 -15.45 -1.85 18.12
CA VAL A 175 -14.24 -2.63 17.83
C VAL A 175 -14.29 -3.04 16.36
N THR A 176 -13.22 -2.73 15.62
CA THR A 176 -13.13 -3.07 14.20
C THR A 176 -11.92 -3.97 13.92
N TYR A 177 -12.03 -4.75 12.86
CA TYR A 177 -10.93 -5.56 12.38
C TYR A 177 -9.91 -4.70 11.63
N VAL A 178 -8.63 -5.02 11.74
CA VAL A 178 -7.54 -4.27 11.10
C VAL A 178 -7.69 -4.14 9.57
N ASN A 179 -8.35 -5.10 8.93
CA ASN A 179 -8.61 -5.07 7.48
C ASN A 179 -9.83 -4.20 7.15
N THR A 180 -9.75 -2.94 7.48
CA THR A 180 -10.75 -1.92 7.17
C THR A 180 -10.05 -0.61 6.77
N SER A 181 -10.80 0.33 6.19
CA SER A 181 -10.28 1.62 5.73
C SER A 181 -9.88 2.55 6.88
N ALA A 182 -9.10 3.58 6.56
CA ALA A 182 -8.63 4.54 7.56
C ALA A 182 -9.78 5.37 8.15
N ASP A 183 -10.82 5.68 7.38
CA ASP A 183 -12.00 6.40 7.84
C ASP A 183 -12.82 5.60 8.86
N VAL A 184 -12.98 4.29 8.64
CA VAL A 184 -13.60 3.37 9.63
C VAL A 184 -12.75 3.29 10.89
N LYS A 185 -11.43 3.18 10.77
CA LYS A 185 -10.51 3.17 11.92
C LYS A 185 -10.61 4.44 12.75
N ALA A 186 -10.74 5.60 12.09
CA ALA A 186 -10.85 6.90 12.76
C ALA A 186 -12.10 7.03 13.63
N GLU A 187 -13.16 6.30 13.28
CA GLU A 187 -14.43 6.30 14.02
C GLU A 187 -14.54 5.15 15.04
N SER A 188 -13.52 4.28 15.11
CA SER A 188 -13.51 3.12 16.01
C SER A 188 -12.76 3.41 17.30
N ASP A 189 -13.15 2.76 18.38
CA ASP A 189 -12.47 2.89 19.68
C ASP A 189 -11.25 1.95 19.75
N ILE A 190 -11.34 0.78 19.11
CA ILE A 190 -10.28 -0.24 19.08
C ILE A 190 -10.21 -0.85 17.68
N CYS A 191 -8.97 -1.06 17.18
CA CYS A 191 -8.70 -1.75 15.95
C CYS A 191 -7.58 -2.79 16.14
#